data_a254b3971aff94a0e3ee5231ba7bdf37
#
_entry.id   a254b3971aff94a0e3ee5231ba7bdf37
#
_cell.length_a   1.000
_cell.length_b   1.000
_cell.length_c   1.000
_cell.angle_alpha   90.00
_cell.angle_beta   90.00
_cell.angle_gamma   90.00
#
_symmetry.space_group_name_H-M   'P 1'
#
loop_
_entity.id
_entity.type
_entity.pdbx_description
1 polymer ?
#
loop_
_entity_poly.entity_id
_entity_poly.type
_entity_poly.pdbx_seq_one_letter_code
_entity_poly.pdbx_strand_id
1 'polypeptide(L)'
;MGRRAIATLMLLATLSVIGVVVIQLLWLRQASKYRQEQVELNKEQATRLEKQFNDRVVIALTDVTEQILSITKDPSDLYDAVKQERPNYFAVTINDTVHPYLLEAMLRKEFSRRNIQEDFEYGIYDCFTDSIVYGNYVTVDSVDVDSVAHTELQKLDKDGHYFGVYFPNRRSTLWEDDHSGWTWIFPAVVTLIVFGFFAYSVWVILKQKKLSEMKNDFIGNMTHELKTPISTIALSSEVLSDPNIISEPDRLREYARIIRSENERLRTQVERVLQLSTLDKDTLELKREKVDMHGVASDVAEHFKLPLQERNVALRIELAASNSIVLGDKVHLTNALTNLVDNALKYGPDGSGILISSRSKGGELLVSVEDHGIGIRKEDQKHIFERFYRVHTGNVHNVKGFGLGLHYVQQIAQAHGGGVSVQSEFGKGSVFTLSLPLKTS
;
A
#
# COMPACT_ATOMS: atom_id res chain seq x y z
N MET A 1 2.93 -27.66 3.65
CA MET A 1 1.81 -27.36 4.57
C MET A 1 0.52 -27.93 3.98
N GLY A 2 -0.23 -28.79 4.72
CA GLY A 2 -1.45 -29.39 4.20
C GLY A 2 -2.57 -28.35 4.00
N ARG A 3 -3.51 -28.59 3.05
CA ARG A 3 -4.68 -27.72 2.80
C ARG A 3 -5.42 -27.32 4.09
N ARG A 4 -5.51 -28.24 5.06
CA ARG A 4 -6.14 -28.00 6.37
C ARG A 4 -5.37 -26.97 7.22
N ALA A 5 -4.04 -27.03 7.24
CA ALA A 5 -3.22 -26.06 8.00
C ALA A 5 -3.30 -24.63 7.45
N ILE A 6 -3.41 -24.47 6.12
CA ILE A 6 -3.60 -23.16 5.50
C ILE A 6 -5.00 -22.62 5.82
N ALA A 7 -6.03 -23.47 5.75
CA ALA A 7 -7.40 -23.08 6.08
C ALA A 7 -7.55 -22.68 7.57
N THR A 8 -6.91 -23.39 8.49
CA THR A 8 -6.91 -23.04 9.92
C THR A 8 -6.17 -21.74 10.20
N LEU A 9 -5.03 -21.49 9.53
CA LEU A 9 -4.30 -20.23 9.64
C LEU A 9 -5.11 -19.05 9.11
N MET A 10 -5.77 -19.20 7.96
CA MET A 10 -6.66 -18.16 7.43
C MET A 10 -7.84 -17.89 8.36
N LEU A 11 -8.44 -18.93 8.93
CA LEU A 11 -9.56 -18.78 9.87
C LEU A 11 -9.11 -18.08 11.16
N LEU A 12 -7.96 -18.42 11.71
CA LEU A 12 -7.40 -17.75 12.89
C LEU A 12 -7.06 -16.28 12.61
N ALA A 13 -6.49 -16.00 11.43
CA ALA A 13 -6.17 -14.63 11.02
C ALA A 13 -7.44 -13.78 10.82
N THR A 14 -8.50 -14.32 10.20
CA THR A 14 -9.79 -13.62 10.06
C THR A 14 -10.46 -13.38 11.41
N LEU A 15 -10.42 -14.35 12.32
CA LEU A 15 -10.93 -14.20 13.69
C LEU A 15 -10.18 -13.11 14.46
N SER A 16 -8.86 -13.04 14.31
CA SER A 16 -8.03 -12.01 14.92
C SER A 16 -8.38 -10.61 14.40
N VAL A 17 -8.56 -10.44 13.08
CA VAL A 17 -8.98 -9.16 12.48
C VAL A 17 -10.36 -8.74 12.98
N ILE A 18 -11.31 -9.67 13.02
CA ILE A 18 -12.66 -9.41 13.58
C ILE A 18 -12.57 -8.98 15.05
N GLY A 19 -11.74 -9.66 15.85
CA GLY A 19 -11.50 -9.30 17.26
C GLY A 19 -10.97 -7.89 17.42
N VAL A 20 -9.98 -7.47 16.62
CA VAL A 20 -9.44 -6.11 16.63
C VAL A 20 -10.52 -5.07 16.28
N VAL A 21 -11.32 -5.32 15.24
CA VAL A 21 -12.40 -4.42 14.81
C VAL A 21 -13.47 -4.29 15.92
N VAL A 22 -13.85 -5.40 16.54
CA VAL A 22 -14.83 -5.38 17.65
C VAL A 22 -14.29 -4.57 18.84
N ILE A 23 -13.04 -4.78 19.24
CA ILE A 23 -12.42 -4.03 20.34
C ILE A 23 -12.37 -2.54 20.00
N GLN A 24 -12.03 -2.16 18.77
CA GLN A 24 -12.01 -0.77 18.35
C GLN A 24 -13.40 -0.14 18.36
N LEU A 25 -14.44 -0.85 17.94
CA LEU A 25 -15.81 -0.38 17.98
C LEU A 25 -16.30 -0.18 19.42
N LEU A 26 -15.95 -1.10 20.34
CA LEU A 26 -16.25 -0.95 21.75
C LEU A 26 -15.54 0.26 22.38
N TRP A 27 -14.26 0.42 22.06
CA TRP A 27 -13.48 1.58 22.51
C TRP A 27 -14.04 2.91 21.98
N LEU A 28 -14.43 2.98 20.71
CA LEU A 28 -15.07 4.15 20.10
C LEU A 28 -16.40 4.49 20.79
N ARG A 29 -17.24 3.50 21.08
CA ARG A 29 -18.48 3.71 21.84
C ARG A 29 -18.20 4.26 23.23
N GLN A 30 -17.21 3.72 23.91
CA GLN A 30 -16.82 4.18 25.24
C GLN A 30 -16.28 5.61 25.20
N ALA A 31 -15.39 5.91 24.24
CA ALA A 31 -14.82 7.24 24.06
C ALA A 31 -15.89 8.30 23.73
N SER A 32 -16.86 7.96 22.88
CA SER A 32 -17.98 8.86 22.55
C SER A 32 -18.87 9.15 23.78
N LYS A 33 -19.12 8.14 24.61
CA LYS A 33 -19.90 8.29 25.83
C LYS A 33 -19.18 9.20 26.83
N TYR A 34 -17.91 8.98 27.10
CA TYR A 34 -17.11 9.85 27.98
C TYR A 34 -17.08 11.30 27.48
N ARG A 35 -16.98 11.50 26.16
CA ARG A 35 -17.01 12.85 25.59
C ARG A 35 -18.35 13.54 25.84
N GLN A 36 -19.47 12.84 25.62
CA GLN A 36 -20.81 13.40 25.90
C GLN A 36 -20.96 13.80 27.35
N GLU A 37 -20.54 12.95 28.27
CA GLU A 37 -20.55 13.24 29.72
C GLU A 37 -19.71 14.48 30.08
N GLN A 38 -18.51 14.63 29.46
CA GLN A 38 -17.65 15.80 29.67
C GLN A 38 -18.26 17.10 29.11
N VAL A 39 -18.84 17.04 27.91
CA VAL A 39 -19.53 18.20 27.30
C VAL A 39 -20.70 18.63 28.16
N GLU A 40 -21.49 17.71 28.71
CA GLU A 40 -22.61 18.01 29.56
C GLU A 40 -22.17 18.63 30.90
N LEU A 41 -21.12 18.08 31.53
CA LEU A 41 -20.49 18.63 32.73
C LEU A 41 -19.95 20.04 32.50
N ASN A 42 -19.26 20.28 31.42
CA ASN A 42 -18.72 21.60 31.07
C ASN A 42 -19.85 22.60 30.83
N LYS A 43 -20.93 22.18 30.16
CA LYS A 43 -22.13 23.01 29.96
C LYS A 43 -22.82 23.37 31.27
N GLU A 44 -22.99 22.42 32.19
CA GLU A 44 -23.54 22.70 33.51
C GLU A 44 -22.67 23.66 34.31
N GLN A 45 -21.35 23.49 34.32
CA GLN A 45 -20.41 24.39 34.96
C GLN A 45 -20.47 25.79 34.39
N ALA A 46 -20.48 25.93 33.05
CA ALA A 46 -20.61 27.21 32.38
C ALA A 46 -21.92 27.91 32.74
N THR A 47 -23.03 27.18 32.73
CA THR A 47 -24.36 27.73 33.13
C THR A 47 -24.38 28.18 34.59
N ARG A 48 -23.76 27.42 35.51
CA ARG A 48 -23.64 27.83 36.94
C ARG A 48 -22.81 29.08 37.11
N LEU A 49 -21.66 29.18 36.41
CA LEU A 49 -20.81 30.37 36.46
C LEU A 49 -21.51 31.60 35.88
N GLU A 50 -22.24 31.43 34.79
CA GLU A 50 -23.03 32.50 34.18
C GLU A 50 -24.13 32.98 35.14
N LYS A 51 -24.87 32.07 35.75
CA LYS A 51 -25.88 32.42 36.77
C LYS A 51 -25.28 33.17 37.95
N GLN A 52 -24.17 32.66 38.52
CA GLN A 52 -23.48 33.31 39.64
C GLN A 52 -23.01 34.73 39.30
N PHE A 53 -22.55 34.93 38.08
CA PHE A 53 -22.17 36.26 37.61
C PHE A 53 -23.39 37.18 37.50
N ASN A 54 -24.45 36.72 36.82
CA ASN A 54 -25.68 37.48 36.65
C ASN A 54 -26.28 37.88 37.97
N ASP A 55 -26.34 36.94 38.94
CA ASP A 55 -26.82 37.20 40.29
C ASP A 55 -25.98 38.31 41.00
N ARG A 56 -24.63 38.26 40.86
CA ARG A 56 -23.74 39.30 41.43
C ARG A 56 -23.95 40.64 40.77
N VAL A 57 -24.13 40.71 39.44
CA VAL A 57 -24.38 41.96 38.71
C VAL A 57 -25.75 42.54 39.13
N VAL A 58 -26.80 41.71 39.17
CA VAL A 58 -28.13 42.16 39.58
C VAL A 58 -28.09 42.75 41.02
N ILE A 59 -27.44 42.07 41.96
CA ILE A 59 -27.33 42.55 43.32
C ILE A 59 -26.50 43.85 43.36
N ALA A 60 -25.40 43.95 42.61
CA ALA A 60 -24.60 45.17 42.55
C ALA A 60 -25.41 46.36 42.00
N LEU A 61 -26.15 46.12 40.93
CA LEU A 61 -27.00 47.15 40.31
C LEU A 61 -28.16 47.57 41.22
N THR A 62 -28.72 46.62 41.97
CA THR A 62 -29.75 46.91 42.99
C THR A 62 -29.18 47.80 44.08
N ASP A 63 -27.98 47.51 44.64
CA ASP A 63 -27.33 48.35 45.65
C ASP A 63 -27.00 49.75 45.10
N VAL A 64 -26.57 49.86 43.81
CA VAL A 64 -26.36 51.15 43.16
C VAL A 64 -27.69 51.94 43.07
N THR A 65 -28.76 51.27 42.69
CA THR A 65 -30.10 51.88 42.59
C THR A 65 -30.59 52.37 43.92
N GLU A 66 -30.42 51.62 45.03
CA GLU A 66 -30.75 51.99 46.34
C GLU A 66 -29.99 53.23 46.81
N GLN A 67 -28.69 53.31 46.50
CA GLN A 67 -27.86 54.47 46.81
C GLN A 67 -28.36 55.71 46.04
N ILE A 68 -28.72 55.55 44.73
CA ILE A 68 -29.25 56.64 43.91
C ILE A 68 -30.57 57.16 44.52
N LEU A 69 -31.53 56.25 44.80
CA LEU A 69 -32.82 56.62 45.39
C LEU A 69 -32.68 57.31 46.78
N SER A 70 -31.69 56.89 47.58
CA SER A 70 -31.41 57.50 48.84
C SER A 70 -30.90 58.96 48.73
N ILE A 71 -30.15 59.26 47.69
CA ILE A 71 -29.62 60.60 47.40
C ILE A 71 -30.69 61.50 46.83
N THR A 72 -31.51 60.99 45.91
CA THR A 72 -32.62 61.77 45.29
C THR A 72 -33.81 61.88 46.11
N LYS A 73 -33.90 61.16 47.28
CA LYS A 73 -35.09 61.05 48.18
C LYS A 73 -36.32 60.60 47.41
N ASP A 74 -36.17 59.78 46.39
CA ASP A 74 -37.28 59.22 45.63
C ASP A 74 -37.90 58.03 46.40
N PRO A 75 -39.23 58.02 46.68
CA PRO A 75 -39.89 56.95 47.38
C PRO A 75 -40.22 55.75 46.53
N SER A 76 -39.64 55.63 45.33
CA SER A 76 -39.92 54.55 44.39
C SER A 76 -39.51 53.18 44.94
N ASP A 77 -40.30 52.17 44.60
CA ASP A 77 -40.04 50.78 45.01
C ASP A 77 -38.90 50.19 44.11
N LEU A 78 -37.97 49.51 44.76
CA LEU A 78 -36.87 48.78 44.11
C LEU A 78 -37.30 47.45 43.39
N TYR A 79 -38.60 47.11 43.59
CA TYR A 79 -39.11 45.88 43.02
C TYR A 79 -39.04 45.91 41.50
N ASP A 80 -38.31 44.91 40.91
CA ASP A 80 -38.11 44.73 39.45
C ASP A 80 -37.42 45.93 38.75
N ALA A 81 -36.65 46.77 39.51
CA ALA A 81 -35.91 47.90 38.95
C ALA A 81 -34.77 47.46 38.03
N VAL A 82 -34.12 46.32 38.32
CA VAL A 82 -33.00 45.75 37.52
C VAL A 82 -33.51 44.58 36.68
N LYS A 83 -33.38 44.70 35.37
CA LYS A 83 -33.76 43.64 34.41
C LYS A 83 -32.58 43.23 33.55
N GLN A 84 -32.37 41.92 33.42
CA GLN A 84 -31.45 41.40 32.43
C GLN A 84 -32.17 41.28 31.09
N GLU A 85 -31.85 42.11 30.12
CA GLU A 85 -32.48 42.13 28.79
C GLU A 85 -31.79 41.15 27.83
N ARG A 86 -30.46 40.94 28.04
CA ARG A 86 -29.63 39.97 27.31
C ARG A 86 -28.58 39.34 28.22
N PRO A 87 -27.95 38.22 27.83
CA PRO A 87 -26.94 37.57 28.70
C PRO A 87 -25.83 38.49 29.21
N ASN A 88 -25.51 39.55 28.48
CA ASN A 88 -24.44 40.49 28.80
C ASN A 88 -24.93 41.96 28.94
N TYR A 89 -26.26 42.20 28.99
CA TYR A 89 -26.86 43.55 29.08
C TYR A 89 -27.91 43.60 30.14
N PHE A 90 -27.74 44.55 31.07
CA PHE A 90 -28.64 44.81 32.18
C PHE A 90 -29.18 46.22 32.09
N ALA A 91 -30.48 46.41 32.29
CA ALA A 91 -31.13 47.68 32.30
C ALA A 91 -31.72 47.96 33.70
N VAL A 92 -31.51 49.18 34.19
CA VAL A 92 -31.99 49.64 35.48
C VAL A 92 -32.92 50.83 35.27
N THR A 93 -34.19 50.68 35.67
CA THR A 93 -35.19 51.74 35.59
C THR A 93 -35.07 52.68 36.78
N ILE A 94 -35.02 53.98 36.50
CA ILE A 94 -34.92 55.05 37.50
C ILE A 94 -35.90 56.16 37.11
N ASN A 95 -36.43 56.88 38.13
CA ASN A 95 -37.44 57.94 37.90
C ASN A 95 -36.84 59.35 37.78
N ASP A 96 -35.51 59.49 37.89
CA ASP A 96 -34.84 60.77 37.87
C ASP A 96 -33.54 60.68 37.08
N THR A 97 -33.01 61.83 36.66
CA THR A 97 -31.75 61.90 35.95
C THR A 97 -30.56 61.71 36.89
N VAL A 98 -29.63 60.81 36.55
CA VAL A 98 -28.42 60.54 37.34
C VAL A 98 -27.22 61.21 36.73
N HIS A 99 -26.38 61.86 37.56
CA HIS A 99 -25.16 62.47 37.09
C HIS A 99 -24.15 61.38 36.63
N PRO A 100 -23.65 61.41 35.40
CA PRO A 100 -22.83 60.35 34.84
C PRO A 100 -21.63 59.93 35.69
N TYR A 101 -20.84 60.89 36.20
CA TYR A 101 -19.66 60.62 37.01
C TYR A 101 -20.03 59.96 38.37
N LEU A 102 -21.18 60.31 38.92
CA LEU A 102 -21.67 59.70 40.17
C LEU A 102 -22.05 58.25 39.90
N LEU A 103 -22.77 57.99 38.84
CA LEU A 103 -23.15 56.64 38.43
C LEU A 103 -21.91 55.76 38.21
N GLU A 104 -20.93 56.24 37.47
CA GLU A 104 -19.69 55.51 37.22
C GLU A 104 -18.96 55.16 38.50
N ALA A 105 -18.81 56.14 39.41
CA ALA A 105 -18.14 55.94 40.71
C ALA A 105 -18.86 54.86 41.54
N MET A 106 -20.19 54.84 41.52
CA MET A 106 -21.02 53.85 42.26
C MET A 106 -20.87 52.47 41.61
N LEU A 107 -20.95 52.39 40.27
CA LEU A 107 -20.78 51.13 39.55
C LEU A 107 -19.39 50.52 39.79
N ARG A 108 -18.33 51.32 39.68
CA ARG A 108 -16.95 50.87 39.96
C ARG A 108 -16.81 50.36 41.39
N LYS A 109 -17.36 51.05 42.37
CA LYS A 109 -17.31 50.67 43.80
C LYS A 109 -18.05 49.38 44.06
N GLU A 110 -19.28 49.23 43.59
CA GLU A 110 -20.09 48.06 43.89
C GLU A 110 -19.63 46.84 43.08
N PHE A 111 -19.15 47.00 41.83
CA PHE A 111 -18.58 45.91 41.04
C PHE A 111 -17.26 45.41 41.64
N SER A 112 -16.37 46.32 42.07
CA SER A 112 -15.15 45.93 42.80
C SER A 112 -15.47 45.20 44.11
N ARG A 113 -16.44 45.70 44.91
CA ARG A 113 -16.86 45.07 46.17
C ARG A 113 -17.38 43.63 45.97
N ARG A 114 -18.01 43.35 44.83
CA ARG A 114 -18.59 42.03 44.52
C ARG A 114 -17.70 41.17 43.62
N ASN A 115 -16.43 41.59 43.47
CA ASN A 115 -15.42 40.91 42.65
C ASN A 115 -15.87 40.67 41.20
N ILE A 116 -16.53 41.70 40.61
CA ILE A 116 -16.82 41.78 39.18
C ILE A 116 -15.63 42.51 38.53
N GLN A 117 -14.72 41.78 37.94
CA GLN A 117 -13.45 42.30 37.34
C GLN A 117 -13.51 42.32 35.82
N GLU A 118 -14.69 42.54 35.29
CA GLU A 118 -14.87 42.60 33.80
C GLU A 118 -15.11 44.07 33.42
N ASP A 119 -14.54 44.42 32.25
CA ASP A 119 -14.79 45.73 31.66
C ASP A 119 -16.25 45.85 31.27
N PHE A 120 -16.81 47.02 31.45
CA PHE A 120 -18.20 47.27 31.15
C PHE A 120 -18.39 48.62 30.50
N GLU A 121 -19.46 48.73 29.72
CA GLU A 121 -19.94 49.95 29.12
C GLU A 121 -21.26 50.31 29.79
N TYR A 122 -21.44 51.58 30.16
CA TYR A 122 -22.72 52.01 30.67
C TYR A 122 -23.26 53.19 29.87
N GLY A 123 -24.59 53.31 29.80
CA GLY A 123 -25.27 54.37 29.10
C GLY A 123 -26.50 54.85 29.86
N ILE A 124 -26.73 56.13 29.90
CA ILE A 124 -27.89 56.77 30.52
C ILE A 124 -28.85 57.19 29.43
N TYR A 125 -30.05 56.68 29.51
CA TYR A 125 -31.15 56.97 28.61
C TYR A 125 -32.11 58.01 29.26
N ASP A 126 -32.44 59.06 28.50
CA ASP A 126 -33.37 60.11 28.89
C ASP A 126 -34.67 59.97 28.05
N CYS A 127 -35.80 59.78 28.72
CA CYS A 127 -37.09 59.67 28.05
C CYS A 127 -37.57 60.98 27.41
N PHE A 128 -37.08 62.17 27.83
CA PHE A 128 -37.47 63.45 27.24
C PHE A 128 -36.85 63.69 25.86
N THR A 129 -35.61 63.28 25.73
CA THR A 129 -34.86 63.38 24.45
C THR A 129 -34.95 62.16 23.58
N ASP A 130 -35.56 61.10 24.09
CA ASP A 130 -35.69 59.80 23.42
C ASP A 130 -34.35 59.24 22.91
N SER A 131 -33.25 59.48 23.64
CA SER A 131 -31.88 59.13 23.26
C SER A 131 -30.99 58.76 24.44
N ILE A 132 -29.90 58.11 24.16
CA ILE A 132 -28.80 57.89 25.14
C ILE A 132 -28.05 59.23 25.24
N VAL A 133 -28.17 59.89 26.42
CA VAL A 133 -27.60 61.20 26.69
C VAL A 133 -26.10 61.08 27.02
N TYR A 134 -25.69 60.01 27.62
CA TYR A 134 -24.31 59.74 28.01
C TYR A 134 -23.99 58.28 27.97
N GLY A 135 -22.82 57.92 27.45
CA GLY A 135 -22.29 56.52 27.48
C GLY A 135 -20.78 56.56 27.65
N ASN A 136 -20.25 55.64 28.44
CA ASN A 136 -18.80 55.51 28.65
C ASN A 136 -18.40 54.04 28.83
N TYR A 137 -17.19 53.74 28.34
CA TYR A 137 -16.55 52.43 28.54
C TYR A 137 -15.60 52.50 29.74
N VAL A 138 -15.72 51.52 30.62
CA VAL A 138 -14.98 51.49 31.90
C VAL A 138 -14.12 50.23 31.94
N THR A 139 -12.79 50.48 31.95
CA THR A 139 -11.81 49.41 32.18
C THR A 139 -11.57 49.21 33.67
N VAL A 140 -11.48 47.94 34.08
CA VAL A 140 -11.20 47.60 35.50
C VAL A 140 -9.72 47.74 35.81
N ASP A 141 -8.86 47.35 34.88
CA ASP A 141 -7.41 47.55 34.97
C ASP A 141 -7.06 48.89 34.34
N SER A 142 -6.69 49.86 35.18
CA SER A 142 -6.36 51.22 34.80
C SER A 142 -5.15 51.31 33.88
N VAL A 143 -5.38 51.37 32.59
CA VAL A 143 -4.47 51.94 31.59
C VAL A 143 -5.31 52.84 30.70
N ASP A 144 -4.90 54.15 30.58
CA ASP A 144 -5.50 55.10 29.69
C ASP A 144 -5.77 54.46 28.30
N VAL A 145 -7.00 54.25 28.00
CA VAL A 145 -7.42 53.89 26.65
C VAL A 145 -8.28 55.01 26.10
N ASP A 146 -7.59 55.98 25.49
CA ASP A 146 -8.25 56.84 24.55
C ASP A 146 -8.82 55.99 23.41
N SER A 147 -10.16 56.15 23.22
CA SER A 147 -10.89 55.61 22.07
C SER A 147 -11.00 54.08 21.94
N VAL A 148 -11.79 53.43 22.75
CA VAL A 148 -12.50 52.22 22.34
C VAL A 148 -13.76 52.61 21.59
N ALA A 149 -13.93 52.08 20.39
CA ALA A 149 -15.10 52.31 19.56
C ALA A 149 -16.36 51.95 20.40
N HIS A 150 -17.25 52.92 20.51
CA HIS A 150 -18.50 52.73 21.23
C HIS A 150 -19.28 51.58 20.62
N THR A 151 -19.42 50.49 21.37
CA THR A 151 -20.35 49.43 21.01
C THR A 151 -21.74 50.04 21.08
N GLU A 152 -22.58 49.80 20.10
CA GLU A 152 -23.93 50.34 20.07
C GLU A 152 -24.72 49.88 21.29
N LEU A 153 -24.74 50.72 22.34
CA LEU A 153 -25.70 50.60 23.44
C LEU A 153 -27.09 50.71 22.83
N GLN A 154 -27.86 49.63 22.86
CA GLN A 154 -29.14 49.58 22.18
C GLN A 154 -30.20 50.31 23.03
N LYS A 155 -30.92 51.21 22.38
CA LYS A 155 -32.12 51.77 22.92
C LYS A 155 -33.14 50.67 23.19
N LEU A 156 -33.67 50.64 24.41
CA LEU A 156 -34.78 49.75 24.78
C LEU A 156 -36.10 50.48 24.64
N ASP A 157 -37.10 49.77 24.16
CA ASP A 157 -38.49 50.31 24.06
C ASP A 157 -39.16 50.27 25.46
N LYS A 158 -38.76 51.21 26.33
CA LYS A 158 -39.23 51.33 27.70
C LYS A 158 -39.63 52.76 27.99
N ASP A 159 -40.75 52.91 28.71
CA ASP A 159 -41.19 54.19 29.26
C ASP A 159 -40.38 54.53 30.51
N GLY A 160 -39.87 55.74 30.60
CA GLY A 160 -39.10 56.25 31.74
C GLY A 160 -37.59 56.33 31.53
N HIS A 161 -36.90 56.95 32.51
CA HIS A 161 -35.44 57.03 32.50
C HIS A 161 -34.85 55.67 32.93
N TYR A 162 -33.78 55.25 32.26
CA TYR A 162 -33.04 54.07 32.66
C TYR A 162 -31.56 54.25 32.36
N PHE A 163 -30.71 53.48 33.04
CA PHE A 163 -29.35 53.27 32.60
C PHE A 163 -29.12 51.81 32.24
N GLY A 164 -28.29 51.57 31.23
CA GLY A 164 -27.90 50.23 30.81
C GLY A 164 -26.47 49.94 31.17
N VAL A 165 -26.14 48.69 31.49
CA VAL A 165 -24.79 48.20 31.71
C VAL A 165 -24.57 47.00 30.80
N TYR A 166 -23.53 47.09 29.98
CA TYR A 166 -23.15 46.08 28.98
C TYR A 166 -21.75 45.54 29.24
N PHE A 167 -21.57 44.24 29.13
CA PHE A 167 -20.27 43.57 29.30
C PHE A 167 -19.78 43.04 27.94
N PRO A 168 -18.98 43.79 27.16
CA PRO A 168 -18.65 43.47 25.78
C PRO A 168 -17.78 42.24 25.64
N ASN A 169 -16.88 41.99 26.60
CA ASN A 169 -15.94 40.86 26.53
C ASN A 169 -16.56 39.53 26.94
N ARG A 170 -17.80 39.57 27.43
CA ARG A 170 -18.51 38.37 27.86
C ARG A 170 -19.29 37.76 26.72
N ARG A 171 -18.58 37.04 25.83
CA ARG A 171 -19.23 36.13 24.88
C ARG A 171 -19.70 34.89 25.64
N SER A 172 -20.91 34.43 25.37
CA SER A 172 -21.36 33.15 25.89
C SER A 172 -20.42 32.07 25.35
N THR A 173 -19.53 31.58 26.21
CA THR A 173 -18.53 30.54 25.89
C THR A 173 -19.16 29.16 25.64
N LEU A 174 -20.47 29.12 25.39
CA LEU A 174 -21.25 27.89 25.23
C LEU A 174 -21.04 27.14 23.92
N TRP A 175 -20.29 27.67 22.94
CA TRP A 175 -20.21 27.11 21.62
C TRP A 175 -18.79 27.11 21.03
N GLU A 176 -17.78 26.61 21.73
CA GLU A 176 -16.59 26.09 21.09
C GLU A 176 -16.80 24.60 20.85
N ASP A 177 -17.36 24.30 19.67
CA ASP A 177 -17.34 22.95 19.11
C ASP A 177 -15.88 22.59 18.84
N ASP A 178 -15.25 21.92 19.80
CA ASP A 178 -13.94 21.29 19.59
C ASP A 178 -14.10 20.14 18.60
N HIS A 179 -14.01 20.46 17.32
CA HIS A 179 -13.97 19.50 16.21
C HIS A 179 -12.64 18.75 16.19
N SER A 180 -12.28 18.11 17.27
CA SER A 180 -11.13 17.22 17.24
C SER A 180 -11.47 15.94 16.47
N GLY A 181 -11.35 16.01 15.14
CA GLY A 181 -11.49 14.87 14.24
C GLY A 181 -10.46 13.76 14.49
N TRP A 182 -9.47 14.02 15.31
CA TRP A 182 -8.37 13.12 15.67
C TRP A 182 -8.83 11.81 16.32
N THR A 183 -9.94 11.79 17.04
CA THR A 183 -10.46 10.58 17.69
C THR A 183 -10.88 9.48 16.74
N TRP A 184 -11.20 9.82 15.47
CA TRP A 184 -11.57 8.85 14.44
C TRP A 184 -10.40 8.43 13.56
N ILE A 185 -9.37 9.28 13.44
CA ILE A 185 -8.21 9.04 12.57
C ILE A 185 -7.36 7.87 13.11
N PHE A 186 -7.09 7.85 14.42
CA PHE A 186 -6.25 6.81 15.02
C PHE A 186 -6.81 5.38 14.80
N PRO A 187 -8.07 5.05 15.15
CA PRO A 187 -8.60 3.71 14.91
C PRO A 187 -8.73 3.39 13.41
N ALA A 188 -8.98 4.38 12.54
CA ALA A 188 -9.01 4.17 11.10
C ALA A 188 -7.62 3.77 10.56
N VAL A 189 -6.56 4.44 10.98
CA VAL A 189 -5.16 4.11 10.60
C VAL A 189 -4.78 2.73 11.09
N VAL A 190 -5.08 2.38 12.35
CA VAL A 190 -4.78 1.04 12.90
C VAL A 190 -5.51 -0.04 12.10
N THR A 191 -6.79 0.16 11.78
CA THR A 191 -7.57 -0.77 10.97
C THR A 191 -6.93 -0.96 9.59
N LEU A 192 -6.52 0.12 8.93
CA LEU A 192 -5.89 0.08 7.61
C LEU A 192 -4.57 -0.69 7.64
N ILE A 193 -3.73 -0.49 8.67
CA ILE A 193 -2.48 -1.23 8.88
C ILE A 193 -2.75 -2.73 9.04
N VAL A 194 -3.73 -3.10 9.88
CA VAL A 194 -4.09 -4.51 10.12
C VAL A 194 -4.58 -5.17 8.84
N PHE A 195 -5.46 -4.51 8.08
CA PHE A 195 -5.93 -5.02 6.78
C PHE A 195 -4.80 -5.15 5.77
N GLY A 196 -3.90 -4.18 5.69
CA GLY A 196 -2.73 -4.21 4.82
C GLY A 196 -1.81 -5.40 5.14
N PHE A 197 -1.53 -5.61 6.42
CA PHE A 197 -0.73 -6.75 6.87
C PHE A 197 -1.41 -8.08 6.58
N PHE A 198 -2.73 -8.17 6.79
CA PHE A 198 -3.51 -9.36 6.46
C PHE A 198 -3.48 -9.68 4.96
N ALA A 199 -3.73 -8.68 4.11
CA ALA A 199 -3.68 -8.84 2.65
C ALA A 199 -2.29 -9.28 2.17
N TYR A 200 -1.22 -8.69 2.73
CA TYR A 200 0.15 -9.09 2.45
C TYR A 200 0.42 -10.55 2.87
N SER A 201 -0.03 -10.95 4.06
CA SER A 201 0.15 -12.32 4.55
C SER A 201 -0.56 -13.34 3.67
N VAL A 202 -1.80 -13.06 3.25
CA VAL A 202 -2.55 -13.91 2.32
C VAL A 202 -1.83 -14.02 0.98
N TRP A 203 -1.35 -12.91 0.44
CA TRP A 203 -0.58 -12.92 -0.82
C TRP A 203 0.68 -13.77 -0.74
N VAL A 204 1.46 -13.66 0.37
CA VAL A 204 2.67 -14.48 0.60
C VAL A 204 2.32 -15.96 0.68
N ILE A 205 1.26 -16.32 1.41
CA ILE A 205 0.81 -17.72 1.55
C ILE A 205 0.40 -18.29 0.19
N LEU A 206 -0.37 -17.54 -0.61
CA LEU A 206 -0.79 -17.98 -1.95
C LEU A 206 0.39 -18.16 -2.89
N LYS A 207 1.37 -17.24 -2.85
CA LYS A 207 2.62 -17.33 -3.61
C LYS A 207 3.44 -18.58 -3.22
N GLN A 208 3.59 -18.83 -1.92
CA GLN A 208 4.30 -20.02 -1.42
C GLN A 208 3.58 -21.32 -1.81
N LYS A 209 2.25 -21.31 -1.76
CA LYS A 209 1.44 -22.47 -2.18
C LYS A 209 1.66 -22.79 -3.65
N LYS A 210 1.59 -21.77 -4.54
CA LYS A 210 1.85 -21.94 -5.98
C LYS A 210 3.24 -22.52 -6.24
N LEU A 211 4.25 -22.00 -5.55
CA LEU A 211 5.63 -22.49 -5.66
C LEU A 211 5.77 -23.94 -5.18
N SER A 212 5.10 -24.30 -4.08
CA SER A 212 5.10 -25.68 -3.55
C SER A 212 4.39 -26.66 -4.50
N GLU A 213 3.28 -26.25 -5.12
CA GLU A 213 2.58 -27.06 -6.13
C GLU A 213 3.49 -27.30 -7.35
N MET A 214 4.09 -26.24 -7.91
CA MET A 214 5.03 -26.36 -9.02
C MET A 214 6.23 -27.25 -8.68
N LYS A 215 6.78 -27.17 -7.46
CA LYS A 215 7.86 -28.05 -7.00
C LYS A 215 7.43 -29.50 -6.93
N ASN A 216 6.23 -29.79 -6.43
CA ASN A 216 5.70 -31.15 -6.35
C ASN A 216 5.44 -31.76 -7.75
N ASP A 217 4.87 -30.95 -8.66
CA ASP A 217 4.67 -31.35 -10.05
C ASP A 217 6.00 -31.63 -10.75
N PHE A 218 7.02 -30.83 -10.50
CA PHE A 218 8.37 -31.07 -10.97
C PHE A 218 8.94 -32.42 -10.49
N ILE A 219 8.84 -32.69 -9.16
CA ILE A 219 9.32 -33.96 -8.58
C ILE A 219 8.56 -35.14 -9.19
N GLY A 220 7.24 -35.03 -9.35
CA GLY A 220 6.41 -36.05 -9.97
C GLY A 220 6.83 -36.35 -11.41
N ASN A 221 6.99 -35.29 -12.21
CA ASN A 221 7.43 -35.41 -13.61
C ASN A 221 8.85 -35.97 -13.70
N MET A 222 9.77 -35.53 -12.86
CA MET A 222 11.15 -36.04 -12.80
C MET A 222 11.16 -37.54 -12.47
N THR A 223 10.39 -37.94 -11.47
CA THR A 223 10.28 -39.37 -11.09
C THR A 223 9.79 -40.21 -12.26
N HIS A 224 8.78 -39.71 -12.98
CA HIS A 224 8.24 -40.42 -14.13
C HIS A 224 9.24 -40.48 -15.32
N GLU A 225 9.90 -39.37 -15.62
CA GLU A 225 10.90 -39.29 -16.70
C GLU A 225 12.15 -40.15 -16.43
N LEU A 226 12.54 -40.33 -15.15
CA LEU A 226 13.65 -41.21 -14.79
C LEU A 226 13.23 -42.69 -14.74
N LYS A 227 11.99 -43.00 -14.36
CA LYS A 227 11.51 -44.35 -14.28
C LYS A 227 11.49 -45.09 -15.63
N THR A 228 11.12 -44.40 -16.69
CA THR A 228 11.03 -44.98 -18.04
C THR A 228 12.38 -45.50 -18.52
N PRO A 229 13.48 -44.72 -18.60
CA PRO A 229 14.77 -45.25 -19.04
C PRO A 229 15.31 -46.33 -18.08
N ILE A 230 15.12 -46.20 -16.78
CA ILE A 230 15.51 -47.24 -15.81
C ILE A 230 14.81 -48.55 -16.11
N SER A 231 13.49 -48.53 -16.36
CA SER A 231 12.73 -49.74 -16.68
C SER A 231 13.16 -50.36 -18.02
N THR A 232 13.47 -49.53 -19.03
CA THR A 232 13.98 -49.98 -20.31
C THR A 232 15.35 -50.64 -20.18
N ILE A 233 16.26 -50.06 -19.40
CA ILE A 233 17.56 -50.64 -19.08
C ILE A 233 17.41 -51.98 -18.38
N ALA A 234 16.51 -52.05 -17.34
CA ALA A 234 16.27 -53.26 -16.59
C ALA A 234 15.76 -54.40 -17.49
N LEU A 235 14.74 -54.11 -18.33
CA LEU A 235 14.18 -55.08 -19.27
C LEU A 235 15.22 -55.52 -20.31
N SER A 236 15.97 -54.62 -20.88
CA SER A 236 17.05 -54.92 -21.83
C SER A 236 18.15 -55.77 -21.18
N SER A 237 18.49 -55.51 -19.92
CA SER A 237 19.48 -56.27 -19.17
C SER A 237 18.97 -57.68 -18.86
N GLU A 238 17.67 -57.85 -18.55
CA GLU A 238 17.06 -59.14 -18.37
C GLU A 238 17.14 -60.03 -19.63
N VAL A 239 16.86 -59.42 -20.80
CA VAL A 239 17.02 -60.11 -22.09
C VAL A 239 18.47 -60.52 -22.35
N LEU A 240 19.44 -59.65 -22.02
CA LEU A 240 20.86 -59.97 -22.16
C LEU A 240 21.34 -61.06 -21.19
N SER A 241 20.60 -61.33 -20.11
CA SER A 241 20.92 -62.36 -19.14
C SER A 241 20.42 -63.76 -19.56
N ASP A 242 19.64 -63.83 -20.63
CA ASP A 242 19.22 -65.10 -21.21
C ASP A 242 20.43 -65.82 -21.88
N PRO A 243 20.80 -67.04 -21.47
CA PRO A 243 21.91 -67.79 -22.07
C PRO A 243 21.79 -67.95 -23.59
N ASN A 244 20.58 -68.00 -24.13
CA ASN A 244 20.32 -68.21 -25.56
C ASN A 244 20.64 -66.95 -26.43
N ILE A 245 20.76 -65.79 -25.81
CA ILE A 245 21.02 -64.52 -26.55
C ILE A 245 22.35 -64.56 -27.28
N ILE A 246 23.30 -65.37 -26.84
CA ILE A 246 24.62 -65.53 -27.49
C ILE A 246 24.45 -66.08 -28.91
N SER A 247 23.43 -66.86 -29.19
CA SER A 247 23.09 -67.38 -30.50
C SER A 247 22.44 -66.34 -31.43
N GLU A 248 22.05 -65.16 -30.91
CA GLU A 248 21.41 -64.07 -31.63
C GLU A 248 22.25 -62.74 -31.56
N PRO A 249 23.41 -62.67 -32.24
CA PRO A 249 24.34 -61.53 -32.06
C PRO A 249 23.78 -60.17 -32.46
N ASP A 250 22.83 -60.12 -33.34
CA ASP A 250 22.18 -58.86 -33.75
C ASP A 250 21.25 -58.34 -32.65
N ARG A 251 20.45 -59.21 -31.98
CA ARG A 251 19.65 -58.86 -30.82
C ARG A 251 20.54 -58.44 -29.66
N LEU A 252 21.62 -59.13 -29.41
CA LEU A 252 22.57 -58.79 -28.38
C LEU A 252 23.12 -57.35 -28.57
N ARG A 253 23.52 -57.02 -29.80
CA ARG A 253 24.00 -55.66 -30.15
C ARG A 253 22.89 -54.61 -30.00
N GLU A 254 21.66 -54.93 -30.36
CA GLU A 254 20.53 -54.05 -30.27
C GLU A 254 20.21 -53.70 -28.79
N TYR A 255 20.08 -54.71 -27.91
CA TYR A 255 19.82 -54.46 -26.50
C TYR A 255 20.97 -53.72 -25.80
N ALA A 256 22.22 -54.05 -26.15
CA ALA A 256 23.41 -53.30 -25.70
C ALA A 256 23.36 -51.84 -26.13
N ARG A 257 22.91 -51.54 -27.35
CA ARG A 257 22.71 -50.18 -27.87
C ARG A 257 21.62 -49.45 -27.15
N ILE A 258 20.45 -50.11 -26.84
CA ILE A 258 19.36 -49.57 -26.08
C ILE A 258 19.85 -49.17 -24.65
N ILE A 259 20.54 -50.07 -23.97
CA ILE A 259 21.10 -49.78 -22.64
C ILE A 259 22.03 -48.54 -22.67
N ARG A 260 22.94 -48.50 -23.66
CA ARG A 260 23.86 -47.37 -23.81
C ARG A 260 23.12 -46.05 -24.08
N SER A 261 22.15 -46.07 -24.97
CA SER A 261 21.32 -44.89 -25.30
C SER A 261 20.55 -44.38 -24.11
N GLU A 262 19.88 -45.28 -23.37
CA GLU A 262 19.10 -44.87 -22.18
C GLU A 262 20.00 -44.41 -21.03
N ASN A 263 21.23 -44.96 -20.89
CA ASN A 263 22.19 -44.50 -19.90
C ASN A 263 22.71 -43.06 -20.22
N GLU A 264 23.04 -42.77 -21.49
CA GLU A 264 23.41 -41.41 -21.89
C GLU A 264 22.24 -40.43 -21.70
N ARG A 265 21.01 -40.86 -21.93
CA ARG A 265 19.81 -40.08 -21.65
C ARG A 265 19.66 -39.78 -20.17
N LEU A 266 19.83 -40.77 -19.27
CA LEU A 266 19.82 -40.60 -17.83
C LEU A 266 20.90 -39.61 -17.36
N ARG A 267 22.12 -39.75 -17.90
CA ARG A 267 23.22 -38.83 -17.59
C ARG A 267 22.89 -37.41 -17.94
N THR A 268 22.35 -37.15 -19.12
CA THR A 268 21.94 -35.82 -19.55
C THR A 268 20.83 -35.25 -18.63
N GLN A 269 19.89 -36.09 -18.19
CA GLN A 269 18.82 -35.68 -17.23
C GLN A 269 19.39 -35.32 -15.88
N VAL A 270 20.31 -36.11 -15.34
CA VAL A 270 20.99 -35.83 -14.04
C VAL A 270 21.82 -34.54 -14.13
N GLU A 271 22.59 -34.34 -15.21
CA GLU A 271 23.36 -33.12 -15.42
C GLU A 271 22.49 -31.88 -15.46
N ARG A 272 21.32 -31.93 -16.13
CA ARG A 272 20.32 -30.84 -16.11
C ARG A 272 19.83 -30.50 -14.69
N VAL A 273 19.61 -31.50 -13.86
CA VAL A 273 19.19 -31.32 -12.47
C VAL A 273 20.31 -30.73 -11.62
N LEU A 274 21.55 -31.20 -11.80
CA LEU A 274 22.72 -30.71 -11.08
C LEU A 274 23.04 -29.24 -11.44
N GLN A 275 22.94 -28.87 -12.71
CA GLN A 275 23.11 -27.48 -13.16
C GLN A 275 22.17 -26.50 -12.42
N LEU A 276 20.99 -26.95 -12.01
CA LEU A 276 20.05 -26.12 -11.25
C LEU A 276 20.38 -25.99 -9.76
N SER A 277 20.95 -27.05 -9.17
CA SER A 277 21.33 -26.99 -7.77
C SER A 277 22.52 -26.03 -7.54
N THR A 278 23.33 -25.81 -8.59
CA THR A 278 24.44 -24.83 -8.54
C THR A 278 23.99 -23.39 -8.76
N LEU A 279 22.84 -23.17 -9.43
CA LEU A 279 22.25 -21.83 -9.64
C LEU A 279 21.56 -21.27 -8.38
N ASP A 280 21.20 -22.12 -7.40
CA ASP A 280 20.54 -21.71 -6.14
C ASP A 280 21.51 -21.07 -5.11
N LYS A 281 22.80 -21.09 -5.36
CA LYS A 281 23.76 -20.37 -4.53
C LYS A 281 23.89 -18.96 -5.10
N ASP A 282 23.72 -17.94 -4.25
CA ASP A 282 23.82 -16.50 -4.55
C ASP A 282 25.17 -16.08 -5.20
N THR A 283 26.01 -17.03 -5.51
CA THR A 283 27.34 -16.86 -6.13
C THR A 283 27.54 -17.86 -7.25
N LEU A 284 26.98 -17.56 -8.44
CA LEU A 284 27.43 -18.24 -9.64
C LEU A 284 28.83 -17.71 -9.99
N GLU A 285 29.88 -18.49 -9.69
CA GLU A 285 31.25 -18.15 -10.08
C GLU A 285 31.40 -18.37 -11.60
N LEU A 286 31.28 -17.28 -12.38
CA LEU A 286 31.48 -17.30 -13.81
C LEU A 286 32.97 -17.23 -14.15
N LYS A 287 33.44 -18.14 -14.96
CA LYS A 287 34.77 -18.04 -15.61
C LYS A 287 34.68 -17.04 -16.75
N ARG A 288 34.94 -15.75 -16.45
CA ARG A 288 34.82 -14.68 -17.45
C ARG A 288 36.01 -14.67 -18.38
N GLU A 289 35.76 -14.99 -19.65
CA GLU A 289 36.70 -14.94 -20.78
C GLU A 289 36.08 -14.19 -21.96
N LYS A 290 36.86 -13.85 -22.96
CA LYS A 290 36.35 -13.31 -24.23
C LYS A 290 35.67 -14.43 -24.99
N VAL A 291 34.36 -14.34 -25.18
CA VAL A 291 33.57 -15.36 -25.89
C VAL A 291 33.03 -14.74 -27.16
N ASP A 292 33.35 -15.39 -28.29
CA ASP A 292 32.73 -15.08 -29.56
C ASP A 292 31.38 -15.81 -29.70
N MET A 293 30.30 -15.05 -29.61
CA MET A 293 28.94 -15.59 -29.71
C MET A 293 28.56 -16.07 -31.10
N HIS A 294 29.25 -15.60 -32.17
CA HIS A 294 29.08 -16.16 -33.50
C HIS A 294 29.65 -17.58 -33.58
N GLY A 295 30.81 -17.81 -32.97
CA GLY A 295 31.38 -19.14 -32.83
C GLY A 295 30.47 -20.07 -32.01
N VAL A 296 29.95 -19.57 -30.87
CA VAL A 296 28.99 -20.32 -30.03
C VAL A 296 27.72 -20.69 -30.81
N ALA A 297 27.16 -19.78 -31.61
CA ALA A 297 25.98 -20.05 -32.42
C ALA A 297 26.25 -21.12 -33.48
N SER A 298 27.43 -21.11 -34.09
CA SER A 298 27.88 -22.12 -35.09
C SER A 298 28.09 -23.48 -34.42
N ASP A 299 28.73 -23.52 -33.26
CA ASP A 299 28.96 -24.76 -32.48
C ASP A 299 27.62 -25.42 -32.09
N VAL A 300 26.65 -24.61 -31.63
CA VAL A 300 25.30 -25.08 -31.27
C VAL A 300 24.55 -25.60 -32.50
N ALA A 301 24.63 -24.90 -33.64
CA ALA A 301 23.97 -25.33 -34.86
C ALA A 301 24.52 -26.68 -35.35
N GLU A 302 25.82 -26.89 -35.29
CA GLU A 302 26.42 -28.17 -35.67
C GLU A 302 26.01 -29.29 -34.72
N HIS A 303 25.93 -29.00 -33.42
CA HIS A 303 25.43 -29.98 -32.41
C HIS A 303 24.00 -30.47 -32.71
N PHE A 304 23.13 -29.60 -33.22
CA PHE A 304 21.74 -29.97 -33.54
C PHE A 304 21.54 -30.52 -34.96
N LYS A 305 22.56 -30.67 -35.78
CA LYS A 305 22.46 -31.08 -37.16
C LYS A 305 21.71 -32.41 -37.33
N LEU A 306 22.08 -33.45 -36.59
CA LEU A 306 21.42 -34.76 -36.65
C LEU A 306 19.95 -34.70 -36.13
N PRO A 307 19.64 -34.16 -34.94
CA PRO A 307 18.26 -34.02 -34.48
C PRO A 307 17.36 -33.22 -35.43
N LEU A 308 17.91 -32.20 -36.09
CA LEU A 308 17.17 -31.39 -37.06
C LEU A 308 16.86 -32.17 -38.33
N GLN A 309 17.84 -32.99 -38.84
CA GLN A 309 17.63 -33.86 -39.99
C GLN A 309 16.57 -34.94 -39.72
N GLU A 310 16.58 -35.56 -38.53
CA GLU A 310 15.58 -36.57 -38.14
C GLU A 310 14.15 -36.02 -38.15
N ARG A 311 13.97 -34.73 -37.85
CA ARG A 311 12.68 -34.06 -37.84
C ARG A 311 12.39 -33.22 -39.08
N ASN A 312 13.27 -33.28 -40.09
CA ASN A 312 13.18 -32.48 -41.30
C ASN A 312 13.04 -30.97 -41.07
N VAL A 313 13.70 -30.45 -39.99
CA VAL A 313 13.67 -29.04 -39.62
C VAL A 313 14.86 -28.31 -40.24
N ALA A 314 14.60 -27.16 -40.89
CA ALA A 314 15.65 -26.33 -41.49
C ALA A 314 16.19 -25.34 -40.45
N LEU A 315 17.50 -25.35 -40.17
CA LEU A 315 18.17 -24.33 -39.36
C LEU A 315 18.87 -23.31 -40.24
N ARG A 316 18.55 -22.03 -40.09
CA ARG A 316 19.22 -20.90 -40.73
C ARG A 316 19.98 -20.10 -39.70
N ILE A 317 21.12 -19.53 -40.10
CA ILE A 317 21.97 -18.70 -39.25
C ILE A 317 22.22 -17.38 -39.96
N GLU A 318 21.86 -16.26 -39.32
CA GLU A 318 21.99 -14.90 -39.81
C GLU A 318 22.72 -14.02 -38.79
N LEU A 319 24.06 -14.04 -38.80
CA LEU A 319 24.91 -13.37 -37.82
C LEU A 319 25.32 -11.98 -38.33
N ALA A 320 24.47 -10.98 -38.15
CA ALA A 320 24.66 -9.63 -38.66
C ALA A 320 25.24 -8.64 -37.60
N ALA A 321 25.54 -9.08 -36.37
CA ALA A 321 26.14 -8.22 -35.37
C ALA A 321 27.56 -7.81 -35.78
N SER A 322 27.87 -6.53 -35.75
CA SER A 322 29.20 -5.99 -36.07
C SER A 322 30.27 -6.35 -35.04
N ASN A 323 29.86 -6.61 -33.80
CA ASN A 323 30.69 -7.11 -32.71
C ASN A 323 29.97 -8.27 -32.01
N SER A 324 30.62 -9.42 -31.96
CA SER A 324 30.08 -10.66 -31.36
C SER A 324 30.81 -11.09 -30.09
N ILE A 325 31.83 -10.33 -29.65
CA ILE A 325 32.66 -10.68 -28.51
C ILE A 325 32.08 -10.11 -27.25
N VAL A 326 31.74 -10.97 -26.30
CA VAL A 326 31.24 -10.63 -24.94
C VAL A 326 32.23 -11.14 -23.88
N LEU A 327 32.21 -10.55 -22.70
CA LEU A 327 32.96 -11.08 -21.57
C LEU A 327 32.05 -12.00 -20.75
N GLY A 328 32.29 -13.29 -20.80
CA GLY A 328 31.42 -14.27 -20.16
C GLY A 328 32.01 -15.66 -20.06
N ASP A 329 31.21 -16.57 -19.56
CA ASP A 329 31.51 -17.99 -19.45
C ASP A 329 31.02 -18.74 -20.69
N LYS A 330 31.96 -19.26 -21.49
CA LYS A 330 31.63 -19.93 -22.76
C LYS A 330 30.71 -21.12 -22.55
N VAL A 331 30.91 -21.91 -21.49
CA VAL A 331 30.12 -23.12 -21.22
C VAL A 331 28.67 -22.74 -20.89
N HIS A 332 28.50 -21.76 -20.03
CA HIS A 332 27.15 -21.30 -19.64
C HIS A 332 26.41 -20.61 -20.78
N LEU A 333 27.09 -19.80 -21.60
CA LEU A 333 26.48 -19.14 -22.75
C LEU A 333 26.11 -20.15 -23.87
N THR A 334 26.97 -21.16 -24.10
CA THR A 334 26.65 -22.25 -25.01
C THR A 334 25.43 -23.03 -24.56
N ASN A 335 25.36 -23.38 -23.24
CA ASN A 335 24.21 -24.09 -22.66
C ASN A 335 22.94 -23.25 -22.74
N ALA A 336 23.02 -21.94 -22.54
CA ALA A 336 21.87 -21.05 -22.68
C ALA A 336 21.30 -21.04 -24.08
N LEU A 337 22.17 -20.91 -25.11
CA LEU A 337 21.74 -20.94 -26.50
C LEU A 337 21.22 -22.33 -26.90
N THR A 338 21.88 -23.41 -26.43
CA THR A 338 21.41 -24.80 -26.60
C THR A 338 19.99 -24.99 -26.03
N ASN A 339 19.67 -24.45 -24.85
CA ASN A 339 18.32 -24.53 -24.29
C ASN A 339 17.28 -23.81 -25.16
N LEU A 340 17.64 -22.67 -25.80
CA LEU A 340 16.72 -21.95 -26.67
C LEU A 340 16.45 -22.75 -27.96
N VAL A 341 17.51 -23.33 -28.58
CA VAL A 341 17.37 -24.15 -29.80
C VAL A 341 16.66 -25.47 -29.51
N ASP A 342 16.92 -26.12 -28.36
CA ASP A 342 16.21 -27.32 -27.90
C ASP A 342 14.71 -27.05 -27.74
N ASN A 343 14.35 -25.91 -27.19
CA ASN A 343 12.96 -25.48 -27.09
C ASN A 343 12.32 -25.25 -28.47
N ALA A 344 13.01 -24.53 -29.36
CA ALA A 344 12.53 -24.30 -30.72
C ALA A 344 12.26 -25.61 -31.47
N LEU A 345 13.17 -26.59 -31.34
CA LEU A 345 13.01 -27.91 -31.92
C LEU A 345 11.86 -28.70 -31.27
N LYS A 346 11.71 -28.67 -29.97
CA LYS A 346 10.67 -29.40 -29.24
C LYS A 346 9.25 -28.93 -29.51
N TYR A 347 9.08 -27.63 -29.63
CA TYR A 347 7.75 -26.99 -29.76
C TYR A 347 7.40 -26.66 -31.21
N GLY A 348 8.37 -26.74 -32.12
CA GLY A 348 8.16 -26.62 -33.55
C GLY A 348 7.57 -27.87 -34.15
N PRO A 349 6.72 -27.79 -35.18
CA PRO A 349 6.27 -28.91 -35.97
C PRO A 349 7.40 -29.48 -36.84
N ASP A 350 7.30 -30.76 -37.25
CA ASP A 350 8.21 -31.34 -38.19
C ASP A 350 8.14 -30.60 -39.52
N GLY A 351 9.28 -30.43 -40.21
CA GLY A 351 9.38 -29.68 -41.47
C GLY A 351 9.38 -28.14 -41.27
N SER A 352 9.36 -27.62 -40.03
CA SER A 352 9.44 -26.19 -39.76
C SER A 352 10.86 -25.61 -39.93
N GLY A 353 10.99 -24.27 -39.75
CA GLY A 353 12.29 -23.58 -39.77
C GLY A 353 12.64 -23.03 -38.39
N ILE A 354 13.92 -23.04 -38.05
CA ILE A 354 14.49 -22.34 -36.90
C ILE A 354 15.50 -21.32 -37.42
N LEU A 355 15.47 -20.08 -36.95
CA LEU A 355 16.43 -19.04 -37.30
C LEU A 355 17.22 -18.60 -36.06
N ILE A 356 18.54 -18.70 -36.11
CA ILE A 356 19.44 -18.06 -35.17
C ILE A 356 19.94 -16.77 -35.79
N SER A 357 19.70 -15.64 -35.17
CA SER A 357 20.16 -14.35 -35.69
C SER A 357 20.91 -13.56 -34.61
N SER A 358 21.81 -12.67 -35.06
CA SER A 358 22.48 -11.74 -34.16
C SER A 358 22.47 -10.32 -34.70
N ARG A 359 22.35 -9.35 -33.79
CA ARG A 359 22.45 -7.92 -34.10
C ARG A 359 23.05 -7.15 -32.93
N SER A 360 23.71 -6.03 -33.19
CA SER A 360 24.21 -5.10 -32.21
C SER A 360 23.24 -3.92 -32.09
N LYS A 361 22.82 -3.56 -30.85
CA LYS A 361 21.95 -2.43 -30.60
C LYS A 361 22.25 -1.83 -29.21
N GLY A 362 22.51 -0.52 -29.14
CA GLY A 362 22.62 0.20 -27.87
C GLY A 362 23.75 -0.27 -26.93
N GLY A 363 24.87 -0.81 -27.49
CA GLY A 363 25.96 -1.34 -26.66
C GLY A 363 25.74 -2.79 -26.22
N GLU A 364 24.69 -3.44 -26.68
CA GLU A 364 24.39 -4.85 -26.41
C GLU A 364 24.46 -5.69 -27.65
N LEU A 365 24.88 -6.95 -27.51
CA LEU A 365 24.72 -8.00 -28.46
C LEU A 365 23.39 -8.71 -28.20
N LEU A 366 22.54 -8.75 -29.22
CA LEU A 366 21.27 -9.47 -29.21
C LEU A 366 21.41 -10.73 -30.02
N VAL A 367 21.24 -11.90 -29.39
CA VAL A 367 21.21 -13.20 -30.06
C VAL A 367 19.80 -13.74 -29.96
N SER A 368 19.13 -13.95 -31.08
CA SER A 368 17.74 -14.39 -31.13
C SER A 368 17.61 -15.77 -31.73
N VAL A 369 16.71 -16.57 -31.18
CA VAL A 369 16.27 -17.86 -31.72
C VAL A 369 14.78 -17.73 -32.02
N GLU A 370 14.43 -17.87 -33.30
CA GLU A 370 13.05 -17.82 -33.80
C GLU A 370 12.58 -19.21 -34.21
N ASP A 371 11.37 -19.55 -33.79
CA ASP A 371 10.68 -20.80 -34.15
C ASP A 371 9.29 -20.51 -34.74
N HIS A 372 8.76 -21.46 -35.49
CA HIS A 372 7.41 -21.46 -36.04
C HIS A 372 6.52 -22.51 -35.31
N GLY A 373 6.70 -22.62 -34.00
CA GLY A 373 6.01 -23.58 -33.16
C GLY A 373 4.62 -23.13 -32.75
N ILE A 374 4.10 -23.77 -31.68
CA ILE A 374 2.77 -23.52 -31.14
C ILE A 374 2.60 -22.11 -30.58
N GLY A 375 3.68 -21.36 -30.36
CA GLY A 375 3.65 -20.06 -29.70
C GLY A 375 3.20 -20.11 -28.24
N ILE A 376 3.18 -18.93 -27.60
CA ILE A 376 2.92 -18.79 -26.16
C ILE A 376 1.83 -17.75 -25.95
N ARG A 377 0.80 -18.10 -25.17
CA ARG A 377 -0.28 -17.17 -24.81
C ARG A 377 0.27 -15.98 -24.00
N LYS A 378 -0.32 -14.82 -24.17
CA LYS A 378 0.13 -13.57 -23.55
C LYS A 378 0.17 -13.64 -22.00
N GLU A 379 -0.75 -14.40 -21.42
CA GLU A 379 -0.82 -14.66 -19.97
C GLU A 379 0.38 -15.48 -19.46
N ASP A 380 0.85 -16.46 -20.26
CA ASP A 380 1.95 -17.35 -19.89
C ASP A 380 3.33 -16.70 -20.09
N GLN A 381 3.47 -15.76 -21.04
CA GLN A 381 4.76 -15.11 -21.37
C GLN A 381 5.47 -14.47 -20.19
N LYS A 382 4.70 -14.05 -19.19
CA LYS A 382 5.24 -13.45 -17.94
C LYS A 382 5.85 -14.50 -17.00
N HIS A 383 5.44 -15.76 -17.15
CA HIS A 383 5.74 -16.84 -16.22
C HIS A 383 6.73 -17.88 -16.78
N ILE A 384 6.94 -17.92 -18.10
CA ILE A 384 7.79 -18.96 -18.73
C ILE A 384 9.23 -18.98 -18.24
N PHE A 385 9.73 -17.89 -17.65
CA PHE A 385 11.06 -17.80 -17.05
C PHE A 385 11.05 -18.16 -15.55
N GLU A 386 9.86 -18.36 -14.95
CA GLU A 386 9.76 -18.80 -13.55
C GLU A 386 10.23 -20.26 -13.43
N ARG A 387 10.91 -20.57 -12.34
CA ARG A 387 11.41 -21.92 -12.04
C ARG A 387 10.26 -22.92 -11.97
N PHE A 388 10.42 -24.07 -12.63
CA PHE A 388 9.42 -25.16 -12.72
C PHE A 388 8.15 -24.82 -13.51
N TYR A 389 8.04 -23.61 -14.05
CA TYR A 389 6.86 -23.22 -14.81
C TYR A 389 6.79 -23.97 -16.15
N ARG A 390 5.61 -24.46 -16.48
CA ARG A 390 5.28 -25.07 -17.78
C ARG A 390 3.91 -24.58 -18.20
N VAL A 391 3.78 -24.24 -19.48
CA VAL A 391 2.47 -23.94 -20.07
C VAL A 391 1.63 -25.21 -20.09
N HIS A 392 0.42 -25.16 -19.51
CA HIS A 392 -0.50 -26.28 -19.54
C HIS A 392 -1.17 -26.35 -20.92
N THR A 393 -0.63 -27.19 -21.79
CA THR A 393 -1.11 -27.38 -23.17
C THR A 393 -2.24 -28.41 -23.29
N GLY A 394 -3.05 -28.60 -22.26
CA GLY A 394 -4.15 -29.59 -22.25
C GLY A 394 -3.64 -31.02 -22.46
N ASN A 395 -4.18 -31.75 -23.44
CA ASN A 395 -3.87 -33.17 -23.69
C ASN A 395 -2.53 -33.42 -24.44
N VAL A 396 -1.69 -32.42 -24.67
CA VAL A 396 -0.37 -32.62 -25.31
C VAL A 396 0.65 -33.07 -24.25
N HIS A 397 0.49 -34.27 -23.73
CA HIS A 397 1.43 -34.91 -22.81
C HIS A 397 2.79 -35.28 -23.43
N ASN A 398 3.01 -35.04 -24.72
CA ASN A 398 4.17 -35.57 -25.46
C ASN A 398 5.44 -34.70 -25.41
N VAL A 399 5.39 -33.49 -24.86
CA VAL A 399 6.62 -32.67 -24.82
C VAL A 399 7.34 -32.90 -23.48
N LYS A 400 8.41 -33.69 -23.53
CA LYS A 400 9.27 -34.03 -22.37
C LYS A 400 10.09 -32.82 -21.94
N GLY A 401 10.10 -32.53 -20.61
CA GLY A 401 10.93 -31.46 -20.07
C GLY A 401 10.55 -31.05 -18.64
N PHE A 402 11.51 -30.49 -17.92
CA PHE A 402 11.40 -30.18 -16.48
C PHE A 402 10.95 -28.75 -16.16
N GLY A 403 10.73 -27.88 -17.17
CA GLY A 403 10.40 -26.46 -16.97
C GLY A 403 11.56 -25.63 -16.38
N LEU A 404 12.78 -25.99 -16.72
CA LEU A 404 13.99 -25.43 -16.11
C LEU A 404 14.88 -24.70 -17.10
N GLY A 405 14.77 -25.02 -18.41
CA GLY A 405 15.66 -24.49 -19.45
C GLY A 405 15.58 -22.96 -19.59
N LEU A 406 14.38 -22.39 -19.65
CA LEU A 406 14.21 -20.94 -19.79
C LEU A 406 14.60 -20.18 -18.51
N HIS A 407 14.36 -20.76 -17.35
CA HIS A 407 14.84 -20.18 -16.07
C HIS A 407 16.37 -20.13 -16.06
N TYR A 408 17.05 -21.21 -16.49
CA TYR A 408 18.50 -21.25 -16.64
C TYR A 408 19.00 -20.14 -17.58
N VAL A 409 18.38 -19.99 -18.76
CA VAL A 409 18.73 -18.93 -19.72
C VAL A 409 18.63 -17.56 -19.07
N GLN A 410 17.57 -17.29 -18.30
CA GLN A 410 17.37 -16.02 -17.62
C GLN A 410 18.46 -15.77 -16.56
N GLN A 411 18.78 -16.76 -15.73
CA GLN A 411 19.80 -16.63 -14.70
C GLN A 411 21.19 -16.39 -15.31
N ILE A 412 21.54 -17.10 -16.37
CA ILE A 412 22.81 -16.91 -17.08
C ILE A 412 22.87 -15.53 -17.72
N ALA A 413 21.82 -15.08 -18.38
CA ALA A 413 21.77 -13.74 -18.97
C ALA A 413 21.99 -12.66 -17.90
N GLN A 414 21.30 -12.74 -16.76
CA GLN A 414 21.42 -11.80 -15.65
C GLN A 414 22.82 -11.83 -15.02
N ALA A 415 23.40 -13.01 -14.83
CA ALA A 415 24.76 -13.16 -14.29
C ALA A 415 25.84 -12.54 -15.21
N HIS A 416 25.55 -12.44 -16.51
CA HIS A 416 26.39 -11.76 -17.49
C HIS A 416 26.07 -10.26 -17.64
N GLY A 417 25.15 -9.71 -16.81
CA GLY A 417 24.75 -8.31 -16.85
C GLY A 417 23.79 -7.98 -18.00
N GLY A 418 23.20 -8.98 -18.62
CA GLY A 418 22.24 -8.87 -19.71
C GLY A 418 20.83 -9.34 -19.30
N GLY A 419 20.05 -9.80 -20.28
CA GLY A 419 18.69 -10.28 -20.06
C GLY A 419 18.20 -11.22 -21.13
N VAL A 420 17.00 -11.76 -20.96
CA VAL A 420 16.29 -12.55 -21.96
C VAL A 420 14.87 -12.02 -22.11
N SER A 421 14.40 -11.97 -23.33
CA SER A 421 13.03 -11.57 -23.67
C SER A 421 12.38 -12.55 -24.62
N VAL A 422 11.04 -12.52 -24.69
CA VAL A 422 10.25 -13.32 -25.61
C VAL A 422 9.26 -12.45 -26.35
N GLN A 423 9.10 -12.69 -27.63
CA GLN A 423 8.01 -12.20 -28.47
C GLN A 423 7.34 -13.41 -29.08
N SER A 424 6.07 -13.63 -28.79
CA SER A 424 5.37 -14.83 -29.25
C SER A 424 3.89 -14.54 -29.47
N GLU A 425 3.33 -15.22 -30.46
CA GLU A 425 1.91 -15.24 -30.76
C GLU A 425 1.44 -16.70 -30.84
N PHE A 426 0.40 -17.03 -30.08
CA PHE A 426 -0.15 -18.38 -30.05
C PHE A 426 -0.57 -18.83 -31.48
N GLY A 427 -0.07 -19.97 -31.91
CA GLY A 427 -0.30 -20.52 -33.24
C GLY A 427 0.69 -20.02 -34.35
N LYS A 428 1.60 -19.07 -34.03
CA LYS A 428 2.56 -18.55 -35.05
C LYS A 428 4.03 -18.81 -34.71
N GLY A 429 4.35 -19.08 -33.45
CA GLY A 429 5.71 -19.33 -32.99
C GLY A 429 6.24 -18.32 -32.01
N SER A 430 7.54 -18.35 -31.74
CA SER A 430 8.19 -17.51 -30.74
C SER A 430 9.57 -17.05 -31.19
N VAL A 431 9.96 -15.85 -30.72
CA VAL A 431 11.31 -15.30 -30.84
C VAL A 431 11.85 -15.07 -29.43
N PHE A 432 12.85 -15.84 -29.04
CA PHE A 432 13.58 -15.65 -27.81
C PHE A 432 14.84 -14.85 -28.07
N THR A 433 15.05 -13.74 -27.36
CA THR A 433 16.22 -12.87 -27.54
C THR A 433 17.03 -12.80 -26.26
N LEU A 434 18.29 -13.24 -26.34
CA LEU A 434 19.31 -13.09 -25.31
C LEU A 434 20.07 -11.79 -25.57
N SER A 435 20.03 -10.85 -24.61
CA SER A 435 20.82 -9.62 -24.64
C SER A 435 22.06 -9.76 -23.76
N LEU A 436 23.21 -9.39 -24.25
CA LEU A 436 24.49 -9.45 -23.54
C LEU A 436 25.25 -8.12 -23.73
N PRO A 437 25.80 -7.51 -22.66
CA PRO A 437 26.53 -6.27 -22.80
C PRO A 437 27.81 -6.46 -23.63
N LEU A 438 27.97 -5.64 -24.64
CA LEU A 438 29.23 -5.53 -25.37
C LEU A 438 30.19 -4.72 -24.50
N LYS A 439 31.37 -5.25 -24.21
CA LYS A 439 32.38 -4.47 -23.53
C LYS A 439 32.84 -3.35 -24.47
N THR A 440 32.54 -2.10 -24.14
CA THR A 440 33.27 -0.96 -24.72
C THR A 440 34.73 -1.14 -24.31
N SER A 441 35.59 -1.28 -25.33
CA SER A 441 37.04 -1.36 -25.18
C SER A 441 37.61 -0.13 -24.47
#